data_124d192d8fb0c631b349c90d6972ed4a
#
_entry.id   124d192d8fb0c631b349c90d6972ed4a
#
_cell.length_a   1.000
_cell.length_b   1.000
_cell.length_c   1.000
_cell.angle_alpha   90.00
_cell.angle_beta   90.00
_cell.angle_gamma   90.00
#
_symmetry.space_group_name_H-M   'P 1'
#
loop_
_entity.id
_entity.type
_entity.pdbx_description
1 polymer ?
#
loop_
_entity_poly.entity_id
_entity_poly.type
_entity_poly.pdbx_seq_one_letter_code
_entity_poly.pdbx_strand_id
1 'polypeptide(L)'
;MTIEEIKSKIVPILKQHGIIKAAIFGSFVKGEVKSSSDVDVLVEIKNDMSLLDFVGMKLELEEAINRKVDLVEYETIKPLIREKILNEQVAIL
;
A
#
# COMPACT_ATOMS: atom_id res chain seq x y z
N MET A 1 5.78 -14.57 -2.86
CA MET A 1 6.09 -13.47 -1.92
C MET A 1 4.96 -13.38 -0.90
N THR A 2 5.31 -13.34 0.38
CA THR A 2 4.33 -13.27 1.48
C THR A 2 4.09 -11.83 1.89
N ILE A 3 3.02 -11.59 2.66
CA ILE A 3 2.75 -10.26 3.23
C ILE A 3 3.91 -9.83 4.13
N GLU A 4 4.51 -10.75 4.89
CA GLU A 4 5.65 -10.46 5.74
C GLU A 4 6.87 -9.98 4.93
N GLU A 5 7.13 -10.60 3.80
CA GLU A 5 8.22 -10.16 2.92
C GLU A 5 7.94 -8.79 2.34
N ILE A 6 6.72 -8.53 1.89
CA ILE A 6 6.32 -7.22 1.39
C ILE A 6 6.48 -6.18 2.48
N LYS A 7 5.94 -6.45 3.67
CA LYS A 7 6.04 -5.55 4.82
C LYS A 7 7.50 -5.17 5.12
N SER A 8 8.38 -6.15 5.18
CA SER A 8 9.80 -5.91 5.51
C SER A 8 10.49 -5.02 4.50
N LYS A 9 10.04 -5.07 3.25
CA LYS A 9 10.64 -4.28 2.16
C LYS A 9 10.06 -2.89 2.02
N ILE A 10 8.75 -2.73 2.24
CA ILE A 10 8.09 -1.44 1.99
C ILE A 10 7.98 -0.53 3.22
N VAL A 11 7.91 -1.09 4.43
CA VAL A 11 7.78 -0.28 5.65
C VAL A 11 8.90 0.74 5.81
N PRO A 12 10.20 0.38 5.62
CA PRO A 12 11.27 1.37 5.71
C PRO A 12 11.11 2.53 4.72
N ILE A 13 10.64 2.25 3.52
CA ILE A 13 10.41 3.27 2.49
C ILE A 13 9.25 4.19 2.92
N LEU A 14 8.14 3.61 3.37
CA LEU A 14 7.00 4.38 3.87
C LEU A 14 7.40 5.31 5.00
N LYS A 15 8.19 4.82 5.95
CA LYS A 15 8.68 5.63 7.07
C LYS A 15 9.57 6.77 6.60
N GLN A 16 10.40 6.56 5.60
CA GLN A 16 11.23 7.62 5.03
C GLN A 16 10.40 8.77 4.47
N HIS A 17 9.22 8.46 3.93
CA HIS A 17 8.31 9.47 3.39
C HIS A 17 7.35 10.04 4.44
N GLY A 18 7.53 9.69 5.72
CA GLY A 18 6.71 10.22 6.79
C GLY A 18 5.34 9.54 6.93
N ILE A 19 5.15 8.40 6.30
CA ILE A 19 3.91 7.63 6.42
C ILE A 19 3.89 6.92 7.77
N ILE A 20 2.82 7.09 8.53
CA ILE A 20 2.68 6.51 9.86
C ILE A 20 1.57 5.47 9.95
N LYS A 21 0.76 5.36 8.92
CA LYS A 21 -0.31 4.37 8.86
C LYS A 21 -0.40 3.81 7.46
N ALA A 22 -0.33 2.50 7.34
CA ALA A 22 -0.43 1.80 6.08
C ALA A 22 -0.97 0.39 6.27
N ALA A 23 -1.57 -0.15 5.21
CA ALA A 23 -2.10 -1.50 5.21
C ALA A 23 -2.03 -2.10 3.80
N ILE A 24 -2.05 -3.41 3.72
CA ILE A 24 -2.19 -4.14 2.46
C ILE A 24 -3.63 -4.63 2.37
N PHE A 25 -4.22 -4.52 1.20
CA PHE A 25 -5.57 -5.00 0.96
C PHE A 25 -5.67 -5.69 -0.41
N GLY A 26 -6.87 -6.15 -0.77
CA GLY A 26 -7.12 -6.74 -2.08
C GLY A 26 -6.67 -8.18 -2.21
N SER A 27 -6.23 -8.57 -3.39
CA SER A 27 -5.95 -9.97 -3.74
C SER A 27 -4.88 -10.63 -2.89
N PHE A 28 -3.87 -9.89 -2.46
CA PHE A 28 -2.81 -10.43 -1.60
C PHE A 28 -3.34 -10.90 -0.25
N VAL A 29 -4.28 -10.16 0.33
CA VAL A 29 -4.90 -10.51 1.61
C VAL A 29 -5.81 -11.72 1.45
N LYS A 30 -6.47 -11.85 0.31
CA LYS A 30 -7.39 -12.95 0.02
C LYS A 30 -6.70 -14.24 -0.43
N GLY A 31 -5.39 -14.22 -0.59
CA GLY A 31 -4.64 -15.37 -1.07
C GLY A 31 -4.81 -15.64 -2.56
N GLU A 32 -5.37 -14.72 -3.32
CA GLU A 32 -5.58 -14.84 -4.76
C GLU A 32 -4.37 -14.35 -5.55
N VAL A 33 -3.16 -14.64 -5.07
CA VAL A 33 -1.93 -14.08 -5.62
C VAL A 33 -1.46 -14.86 -6.82
N LYS A 34 -1.35 -14.17 -7.94
CA LYS A 34 -0.63 -14.65 -9.13
C LYS A 34 0.73 -13.95 -9.19
N SER A 35 1.68 -14.51 -9.92
CA SER A 35 3.02 -13.91 -10.05
C SER A 35 3.01 -12.49 -10.64
N SER A 36 1.95 -12.13 -11.35
CA SER A 36 1.77 -10.80 -11.96
C SER A 36 0.79 -9.91 -11.19
N SER A 37 0.30 -10.34 -10.02
CA SER A 37 -0.68 -9.58 -9.25
C SER A 37 -0.08 -8.28 -8.72
N ASP A 38 -0.87 -7.20 -8.80
CA ASP A 38 -0.54 -5.92 -8.20
C ASP A 38 -0.70 -6.02 -6.68
N VAL A 39 0.09 -5.25 -5.96
CA VAL A 39 -0.04 -5.14 -4.50
C VAL A 39 -0.79 -3.85 -4.20
N ASP A 40 -1.93 -3.99 -3.53
CA ASP A 40 -2.75 -2.84 -3.14
C ASP A 40 -2.34 -2.35 -1.76
N VAL A 41 -1.88 -1.11 -1.67
CA VAL A 41 -1.37 -0.52 -0.42
C VAL A 41 -2.18 0.72 -0.08
N LEU A 42 -2.75 0.73 1.13
CA LEU A 42 -3.42 1.89 1.71
C LEU A 42 -2.43 2.69 2.55
N VAL A 43 -2.43 3.99 2.40
CA VAL A 43 -1.58 4.89 3.20
C VAL A 43 -2.39 6.08 3.69
N GLU A 44 -2.04 6.56 4.89
CA GLU A 44 -2.53 7.82 5.42
C GLU A 44 -1.45 8.88 5.25
N ILE A 45 -1.78 9.96 4.54
CA ILE A 45 -0.87 11.06 4.29
C ILE A 45 -1.27 12.22 5.18
N LYS A 46 -0.40 12.59 6.12
CA LYS A 46 -0.65 13.68 7.07
C LYS A 46 -0.17 15.04 6.61
N ASN A 47 0.87 15.06 5.81
CA ASN A 47 1.46 16.29 5.30
C ASN A 47 1.11 16.47 3.84
N ASP A 48 1.16 17.72 3.37
CA ASP A 48 0.95 18.01 1.95
C ASP A 48 2.06 17.37 1.13
N MET A 49 1.82 16.16 0.70
CA MET A 49 2.71 15.46 -0.21
C MET A 49 2.34 15.86 -1.63
N SER A 50 3.32 16.31 -2.42
CA SER A 50 3.07 16.63 -3.81
C SER A 50 2.77 15.37 -4.62
N LEU A 51 2.14 15.55 -5.77
CA LEU A 51 1.87 14.44 -6.68
C LEU A 51 3.17 13.75 -7.10
N LEU A 52 4.23 14.53 -7.36
CA LEU A 52 5.53 13.97 -7.72
C LEU A 52 6.12 13.12 -6.58
N ASP A 53 6.01 13.57 -5.35
CA ASP A 53 6.48 12.81 -4.19
C ASP A 53 5.69 11.52 -4.03
N PHE A 54 4.38 11.58 -4.23
CA PHE A 54 3.50 10.42 -4.15
C PHE A 54 3.87 9.38 -5.21
N VAL A 55 4.03 9.81 -6.45
CA VAL A 55 4.43 8.91 -7.55
C VAL A 55 5.84 8.36 -7.32
N GLY A 56 6.75 9.19 -6.84
CA GLY A 56 8.12 8.76 -6.50
C GLY A 56 8.12 7.67 -5.45
N MET A 57 7.33 7.81 -4.39
CA MET A 57 7.17 6.80 -3.35
C MET A 57 6.61 5.50 -3.94
N LYS A 58 5.57 5.59 -4.76
CA LYS A 58 5.00 4.43 -5.45
C LYS A 58 6.07 3.66 -6.23
N LEU A 59 6.88 4.37 -7.01
CA LEU A 59 7.93 3.76 -7.82
C LEU A 59 9.01 3.09 -6.96
N GLU A 60 9.38 3.69 -5.83
CA GLU A 60 10.31 3.08 -4.89
C GLU A 60 9.75 1.78 -4.31
N LEU A 61 8.46 1.77 -3.96
CA LEU A 61 7.81 0.57 -3.46
C LEU A 61 7.79 -0.53 -4.52
N GLU A 62 7.47 -0.19 -5.76
CA GLU A 62 7.46 -1.13 -6.87
C GLU A 62 8.84 -1.74 -7.12
N GLU A 63 9.88 -0.92 -7.06
CA GLU A 63 11.26 -1.39 -7.22
C GLU A 63 11.67 -2.33 -6.10
N ALA A 64 11.28 -2.00 -4.87
CA ALA A 64 11.66 -2.80 -3.70
C ALA A 64 11.07 -4.21 -3.73
N ILE A 65 9.87 -4.39 -4.24
CA ILE A 65 9.20 -5.69 -4.27
C ILE A 65 9.12 -6.31 -5.67
N ASN A 66 9.60 -5.60 -6.67
CA ASN A 66 9.57 -6.03 -8.08
C ASN A 66 8.15 -6.42 -8.54
N ARG A 67 7.16 -5.61 -8.15
CA ARG A 67 5.76 -5.76 -8.54
C ARG A 67 5.12 -4.39 -8.69
N LYS A 68 4.04 -4.32 -9.44
CA LYS A 68 3.24 -3.10 -9.49
C LYS A 68 2.53 -2.88 -8.16
N VAL A 69 2.49 -1.62 -7.72
CA VAL A 69 1.81 -1.21 -6.50
C VAL A 69 0.69 -0.26 -6.85
N ASP A 70 -0.50 -0.57 -6.38
CA ASP A 70 -1.64 0.35 -6.43
C ASP A 70 -1.69 1.07 -5.07
N LEU A 71 -1.23 2.32 -5.06
CA LEU A 71 -1.11 3.10 -3.84
C LEU A 71 -2.34 4.00 -3.68
N VAL A 72 -3.09 3.78 -2.62
CA VAL A 72 -4.36 4.45 -2.37
C VAL A 72 -4.34 5.14 -1.01
N GLU A 73 -4.82 6.38 -0.95
CA GLU A 73 -5.00 7.07 0.31
C GLU A 73 -6.32 6.65 0.97
N TYR A 74 -6.31 6.50 2.29
CA TYR A 74 -7.52 6.15 3.05
C TYR A 74 -8.67 7.12 2.76
N GLU A 75 -8.39 8.40 2.63
CA GLU A 75 -9.40 9.43 2.43
C GLU A 75 -10.07 9.38 1.07
N THR A 76 -9.41 8.79 0.07
CA THR A 76 -9.94 8.71 -1.30
C THR A 76 -10.81 7.49 -1.55
N ILE A 77 -10.92 6.59 -0.58
CA ILE A 77 -11.76 5.41 -0.74
C ILE A 77 -13.22 5.82 -0.78
N LYS A 78 -13.92 5.36 -1.81
CA LYS A 78 -15.36 5.65 -1.97
C LYS A 78 -16.16 5.04 -0.81
N PRO A 79 -17.15 5.75 -0.27
CA PRO A 79 -17.94 5.26 0.88
C PRO A 79 -18.56 3.88 0.68
N LEU A 80 -19.00 3.55 -0.53
CA LEU A 80 -19.67 2.27 -0.82
C LEU A 80 -18.76 1.05 -0.61
N ILE A 81 -17.43 1.22 -0.78
CA ILE A 81 -16.48 0.11 -0.67
C ILE A 81 -15.55 0.26 0.54
N ARG A 82 -15.63 1.39 1.23
CA ARG A 82 -14.72 1.73 2.33
C ARG A 82 -14.75 0.71 3.45
N GLU A 83 -15.93 0.36 3.93
CA GLU A 83 -16.09 -0.59 5.02
C GLU A 83 -15.52 -1.96 4.67
N LYS A 84 -15.80 -2.44 3.45
CA LYS A 84 -15.28 -3.71 2.97
C LYS A 84 -13.76 -3.72 2.95
N ILE A 85 -13.15 -2.67 2.38
CA ILE A 85 -11.69 -2.58 2.30
C ILE A 85 -11.08 -2.51 3.70
N LEU A 86 -11.63 -1.70 4.60
CA LEU A 86 -11.11 -1.54 5.96
C LEU A 86 -11.24 -2.83 6.78
N ASN A 87 -12.29 -3.63 6.54
CA ASN A 87 -12.47 -4.90 7.22
C ASN A 87 -11.54 -5.99 6.69
N GLU A 88 -11.11 -5.91 5.44
CA GLU A 88 -10.26 -6.91 4.80
C GLU A 88 -8.77 -6.54 4.83
N GLN A 89 -8.43 -5.33 5.23
CA GLN A 89 -7.04 -4.88 5.24
C GLN A 89 -6.19 -5.59 6.30
N VAL A 90 -4.89 -5.71 6.00
CA VAL A 90 -3.88 -6.15 6.97
C VAL A 90 -2.96 -4.97 7.24
N ALA A 91 -3.02 -4.44 8.46
CA ALA A 91 -2.18 -3.32 8.85
C ALA A 91 -0.70 -3.73 8.87
N ILE A 92 0.15 -2.88 8.28
CA ILE A 92 1.60 -3.09 8.25
C ILE A 92 2.36 -1.97 8.96
N LEU A 93 1.67 -0.86 9.20
CA LEU A 93 2.29 0.29 9.84
C LEU A 93 1.24 1.05 10.65
#